data_d1082ac1a218e80c063ddb680dbf7333
#
_entry.id   d1082ac1a218e80c063ddb680dbf7333
#
_cell.length_a   1.000
_cell.length_b   1.000
_cell.length_c   1.000
_cell.angle_alpha   90.00
_cell.angle_beta   90.00
_cell.angle_gamma   90.00
#
_symmetry.space_group_name_H-M   'P 1'
#
loop_
_entity.id
_entity.type
_entity.pdbx_description
1 polymer ?
#
loop_
_entity_poly.entity_id
_entity_poly.type
_entity_poly.pdbx_seq_one_letter_code
_entity_poly.pdbx_strand_id
1 'polypeptide(L)'
;MLARAERGCLVLADITGYTAYLTSVELDHAQDVLADLIGIVLAAVRPVLKLNKLEGDAALFYAPEATVDGPMLLDAIDKCYFNFHRRLRDIRQATTCQCNACVRLPSLNLKLFAHDGEFVRQRIAGREELAGGDVILVHRLLKNTVAKAFNLQGYALLTAACVDALALDAAALGLREHTEQYEHIGQVRVFVYNLEARWAEEQKRRRVYIAPGKGNAEWSFDVPATPAVVWEYLTSPTKRLLFTPGITGFDQENPGGRRGPGTKNHCAHGQDVIVEEVLDWRPFDYFTVRFVVMGFPVEETCELTAAGDVTRVTLRPKISRSKQAREAWAKMRDMYAGLQQEAFSRLSAVITEDNALANP
;
A
#
# COMPACT_ATOMS: atom_id res chain seq x y z
N MET A 1 28.39 -1.35 -22.56
CA MET A 1 27.85 -2.62 -22.03
C MET A 1 26.49 -2.82 -22.64
N LEU A 2 26.17 -4.05 -23.07
CA LEU A 2 24.80 -4.40 -23.47
C LEU A 2 23.92 -4.33 -22.22
N ALA A 3 22.77 -3.66 -22.31
CA ALA A 3 21.81 -3.61 -21.22
C ALA A 3 21.30 -5.04 -20.93
N ARG A 4 21.32 -5.45 -19.66
CA ARG A 4 20.88 -6.80 -19.24
C ARG A 4 19.36 -6.79 -19.05
N ALA A 5 18.71 -7.86 -19.46
CA ALA A 5 17.30 -8.07 -19.14
C ALA A 5 17.14 -8.27 -17.63
N GLU A 6 16.17 -7.59 -17.06
CA GLU A 6 15.74 -7.68 -15.67
C GLU A 6 14.29 -8.15 -15.66
N ARG A 7 13.87 -8.80 -14.57
CA ARG A 7 12.48 -9.17 -14.34
C ARG A 7 11.94 -8.39 -13.18
N GLY A 8 10.63 -8.12 -13.16
CA GLY A 8 9.96 -7.49 -12.04
C GLY A 8 8.55 -7.02 -12.34
N CYS A 9 7.99 -6.32 -11.36
CA CYS A 9 6.63 -5.81 -11.42
C CYS A 9 6.60 -4.46 -12.16
N LEU A 10 5.77 -4.38 -13.19
CA LEU A 10 5.44 -3.16 -13.93
C LEU A 10 4.03 -2.71 -13.52
N VAL A 11 3.87 -1.45 -13.15
CA VAL A 11 2.57 -0.87 -12.79
C VAL A 11 2.33 0.41 -13.55
N LEU A 12 1.18 0.50 -14.20
CA LEU A 12 0.72 1.72 -14.86
C LEU A 12 -0.53 2.22 -14.14
N ALA A 13 -0.52 3.48 -13.72
CA ALA A 13 -1.69 4.17 -13.18
C ALA A 13 -2.21 5.18 -14.20
N ASP A 14 -3.52 5.20 -14.46
CA ASP A 14 -4.16 6.01 -15.49
C ASP A 14 -5.42 6.71 -14.96
N ILE A 15 -5.51 8.03 -15.16
CA ILE A 15 -6.68 8.82 -14.74
C ILE A 15 -7.77 8.72 -15.80
N THR A 16 -8.76 7.90 -15.52
CA THR A 16 -9.91 7.72 -16.40
C THR A 16 -10.75 9.00 -16.51
N GLY A 17 -11.14 9.35 -17.72
CA GLY A 17 -11.93 10.56 -17.99
C GLY A 17 -11.09 11.81 -18.24
N TYR A 18 -9.78 11.74 -18.13
CA TYR A 18 -8.84 12.86 -18.30
C TYR A 18 -9.06 13.65 -19.59
N THR A 19 -9.05 13.00 -20.75
CA THR A 19 -9.22 13.67 -22.05
C THR A 19 -10.56 14.40 -22.14
N ALA A 20 -11.65 13.73 -21.76
CA ALA A 20 -12.99 14.34 -21.77
C ALA A 20 -13.09 15.49 -20.77
N TYR A 21 -12.41 15.40 -19.64
CA TYR A 21 -12.32 16.47 -18.65
C TYR A 21 -11.58 17.68 -19.24
N LEU A 22 -10.34 17.53 -19.72
CA LEU A 22 -9.53 18.63 -20.27
C LEU A 22 -10.17 19.35 -21.45
N THR A 23 -10.86 18.62 -22.33
CA THR A 23 -11.50 19.23 -23.53
C THR A 23 -12.79 19.99 -23.20
N SER A 24 -13.27 19.90 -21.99
CA SER A 24 -14.59 20.43 -21.61
C SER A 24 -14.56 21.47 -20.47
N VAL A 25 -13.37 21.89 -20.02
CA VAL A 25 -13.20 22.77 -18.87
C VAL A 25 -12.15 23.86 -19.13
N GLU A 26 -12.10 24.86 -18.26
CA GLU A 26 -11.11 25.92 -18.27
C GLU A 26 -9.73 25.36 -17.92
N LEU A 27 -8.76 25.59 -18.79
CA LEU A 27 -7.44 24.93 -18.76
C LEU A 27 -6.62 25.27 -17.49
N ASP A 28 -6.67 26.51 -17.03
CA ASP A 28 -5.88 26.97 -15.88
C ASP A 28 -6.24 26.19 -14.59
N HIS A 29 -7.52 26.08 -14.28
CA HIS A 29 -8.00 25.32 -13.13
C HIS A 29 -7.84 23.81 -13.30
N ALA A 30 -8.02 23.29 -14.54
CA ALA A 30 -7.86 21.87 -14.82
C ALA A 30 -6.43 21.41 -14.56
N GLN A 31 -5.44 22.23 -14.95
CA GLN A 31 -4.03 21.87 -14.83
C GLN A 31 -3.60 21.73 -13.37
N ASP A 32 -4.02 22.65 -12.49
CA ASP A 32 -3.70 22.60 -11.06
C ASP A 32 -4.31 21.36 -10.40
N VAL A 33 -5.57 21.07 -10.71
CA VAL A 33 -6.29 19.89 -10.18
C VAL A 33 -5.60 18.59 -10.65
N LEU A 34 -5.27 18.50 -11.93
CA LEU A 34 -4.65 17.29 -12.47
C LEU A 34 -3.23 17.08 -11.95
N ALA A 35 -2.44 18.16 -11.81
CA ALA A 35 -1.12 18.10 -11.18
C ALA A 35 -1.20 17.59 -9.74
N ASP A 36 -2.19 18.06 -8.97
CA ASP A 36 -2.45 17.62 -7.61
C ASP A 36 -2.84 16.13 -7.56
N LEU A 37 -3.76 15.68 -8.44
CA LEU A 37 -4.18 14.27 -8.51
C LEU A 37 -3.04 13.35 -8.94
N ILE A 38 -2.20 13.74 -9.91
CA ILE A 38 -0.99 13.01 -10.29
C ILE A 38 -0.03 12.96 -9.11
N GLY A 39 0.15 14.06 -8.37
CA GLY A 39 0.93 14.12 -7.16
C GLY A 39 0.48 13.10 -6.10
N ILE A 40 -0.83 12.94 -5.91
CA ILE A 40 -1.43 11.92 -5.03
C ILE A 40 -1.07 10.49 -5.48
N VAL A 41 -1.19 10.21 -6.77
CA VAL A 41 -0.81 8.91 -7.35
C VAL A 41 0.68 8.62 -7.10
N LEU A 42 1.54 9.58 -7.40
CA LEU A 42 2.97 9.46 -7.18
C LEU A 42 3.32 9.23 -5.71
N ALA A 43 2.73 9.99 -4.80
CA ALA A 43 2.98 9.88 -3.37
C ALA A 43 2.52 8.53 -2.79
N ALA A 44 1.47 7.93 -3.35
CA ALA A 44 0.97 6.64 -2.90
C ALA A 44 1.82 5.45 -3.41
N VAL A 45 2.32 5.52 -4.65
CA VAL A 45 2.97 4.39 -5.33
C VAL A 45 4.49 4.41 -5.19
N ARG A 46 5.14 5.58 -5.25
CA ARG A 46 6.61 5.72 -5.17
C ARG A 46 7.27 5.08 -3.94
N PRO A 47 6.65 5.02 -2.77
CA PRO A 47 7.26 4.33 -1.63
C PRO A 47 7.49 2.83 -1.87
N VAL A 48 6.74 2.22 -2.81
CA VAL A 48 6.78 0.78 -3.12
C VAL A 48 7.46 0.51 -4.46
N LEU A 49 7.19 1.35 -5.47
CA LEU A 49 7.64 1.19 -6.85
C LEU A 49 8.39 2.43 -7.32
N LYS A 50 9.43 2.26 -8.13
CA LYS A 50 10.16 3.36 -8.75
C LYS A 50 9.33 3.96 -9.89
N LEU A 51 9.22 5.28 -9.94
CA LEU A 51 8.67 5.96 -11.11
C LEU A 51 9.66 5.88 -12.27
N ASN A 52 9.21 5.35 -13.41
CA ASN A 52 9.96 5.42 -14.66
C ASN A 52 9.65 6.74 -15.39
N LYS A 53 8.38 6.97 -15.74
CA LYS A 53 7.98 8.17 -16.49
C LYS A 53 6.52 8.53 -16.29
N LEU A 54 6.19 9.78 -16.63
CA LEU A 54 4.82 10.27 -16.78
C LEU A 54 4.50 10.33 -18.28
N GLU A 55 3.29 9.91 -18.64
CA GLU A 55 2.78 9.87 -20.01
C GLU A 55 1.39 10.54 -20.05
N GLY A 56 1.37 11.87 -20.01
CA GLY A 56 0.12 12.63 -19.90
C GLY A 56 -0.54 12.42 -18.54
N ASP A 57 -1.65 11.72 -18.53
CA ASP A 57 -2.43 11.33 -17.35
C ASP A 57 -2.05 9.97 -16.76
N ALA A 58 -1.11 9.28 -17.38
CA ALA A 58 -0.61 8.00 -16.91
C ALA A 58 0.78 8.12 -16.28
N ALA A 59 1.05 7.27 -15.30
CA ALA A 59 2.35 7.13 -14.65
C ALA A 59 2.79 5.66 -14.70
N LEU A 60 3.97 5.41 -15.31
CA LEU A 60 4.59 4.09 -15.35
C LEU A 60 5.57 3.94 -14.19
N PHE A 61 5.38 2.88 -13.43
CA PHE A 61 6.25 2.48 -12.32
C PHE A 61 6.79 1.08 -12.55
N TYR A 62 7.89 0.78 -11.88
CA TYR A 62 8.46 -0.57 -11.87
C TYR A 62 9.13 -0.89 -10.54
N ALA A 63 9.28 -2.17 -10.27
CA ALA A 63 10.10 -2.70 -9.19
C ALA A 63 10.84 -3.94 -9.68
N PRO A 64 12.15 -4.07 -9.42
CA PRO A 64 12.88 -5.30 -9.69
C PRO A 64 12.28 -6.49 -8.94
N GLU A 65 12.51 -7.70 -9.44
CA GLU A 65 12.08 -8.95 -8.81
C GLU A 65 12.47 -9.01 -7.33
N ALA A 66 11.63 -9.63 -6.51
CA ALA A 66 11.77 -9.78 -5.06
C ALA A 66 11.79 -8.49 -4.22
N THR A 67 11.60 -7.31 -4.81
CA THR A 67 11.52 -6.05 -4.04
C THR A 67 10.11 -5.70 -3.60
N VAL A 68 9.09 -6.32 -4.20
CA VAL A 68 7.66 -6.12 -3.89
C VAL A 68 6.98 -7.48 -3.77
N ASP A 69 6.24 -7.69 -2.69
CA ASP A 69 5.36 -8.85 -2.53
C ASP A 69 3.89 -8.50 -2.85
N GLY A 70 3.06 -9.54 -2.94
CA GLY A 70 1.63 -9.37 -3.29
C GLY A 70 0.86 -8.47 -2.33
N PRO A 71 0.94 -8.67 -1.01
CA PRO A 71 0.30 -7.80 -0.02
C PRO A 71 0.73 -6.33 -0.11
N MET A 72 2.02 -6.08 -0.34
CA MET A 72 2.57 -4.72 -0.47
C MET A 72 2.06 -4.02 -1.73
N LEU A 73 1.99 -4.74 -2.85
CA LEU A 73 1.40 -4.21 -4.09
C LEU A 73 -0.08 -3.84 -3.90
N LEU A 74 -0.88 -4.74 -3.28
CA LEU A 74 -2.29 -4.48 -3.02
C LEU A 74 -2.51 -3.31 -2.07
N ASP A 75 -1.66 -3.16 -1.04
CA ASP A 75 -1.70 -2.01 -0.13
C ASP A 75 -1.38 -0.70 -0.85
N ALA A 76 -0.40 -0.69 -1.77
CA ALA A 76 -0.09 0.47 -2.59
C ALA A 76 -1.23 0.84 -3.54
N ILE A 77 -1.84 -0.16 -4.20
CA ILE A 77 -3.00 0.01 -5.08
C ILE A 77 -4.20 0.61 -4.32
N ASP A 78 -4.57 0.02 -3.17
CA ASP A 78 -5.68 0.51 -2.36
C ASP A 78 -5.39 1.94 -1.84
N LYS A 79 -4.19 2.19 -1.30
CA LYS A 79 -3.80 3.53 -0.85
C LYS A 79 -3.89 4.56 -1.97
N CYS A 80 -3.40 4.22 -3.15
CA CYS A 80 -3.44 5.08 -4.31
C CYS A 80 -4.89 5.46 -4.67
N TYR A 81 -5.75 4.46 -4.84
CA TYR A 81 -7.15 4.66 -5.20
C TYR A 81 -7.93 5.42 -4.13
N PHE A 82 -7.74 5.07 -2.84
CA PHE A 82 -8.46 5.73 -1.74
C PHE A 82 -8.03 7.17 -1.55
N ASN A 83 -6.74 7.48 -1.66
CA ASN A 83 -6.26 8.86 -1.55
C ASN A 83 -6.72 9.71 -2.72
N PHE A 84 -6.73 9.16 -3.94
CA PHE A 84 -7.28 9.82 -5.12
C PHE A 84 -8.76 10.23 -4.90
N HIS A 85 -9.61 9.30 -4.46
CA HIS A 85 -11.01 9.59 -4.19
C HIS A 85 -11.26 10.48 -2.96
N ARG A 86 -10.43 10.38 -1.92
CA ARG A 86 -10.46 11.34 -0.80
C ARG A 86 -10.21 12.76 -1.32
N ARG A 87 -9.17 12.91 -2.15
CA ARG A 87 -8.82 14.22 -2.70
C ARG A 87 -9.91 14.81 -3.60
N LEU A 88 -10.49 14.01 -4.49
CA LEU A 88 -11.63 14.44 -5.29
C LEU A 88 -12.79 14.96 -4.42
N ARG A 89 -13.10 14.23 -3.34
CA ARG A 89 -14.13 14.65 -2.39
C ARG A 89 -13.75 15.95 -1.68
N ASP A 90 -12.52 16.06 -1.20
CA ASP A 90 -12.03 17.22 -0.43
C ASP A 90 -12.01 18.48 -1.30
N ILE A 91 -11.57 18.40 -2.56
CA ILE A 91 -11.62 19.50 -3.52
C ILE A 91 -13.09 19.93 -3.70
N ARG A 92 -14.01 18.98 -3.92
CA ARG A 92 -15.43 19.27 -4.09
C ARG A 92 -16.07 19.92 -2.87
N GLN A 93 -15.67 19.54 -1.65
CA GLN A 93 -16.20 20.11 -0.40
C GLN A 93 -15.62 21.47 -0.07
N ALA A 94 -14.35 21.69 -0.41
CA ALA A 94 -13.64 22.94 -0.09
C ALA A 94 -13.86 24.04 -1.13
N THR A 95 -14.27 23.69 -2.35
CA THR A 95 -14.42 24.69 -3.43
C THR A 95 -15.77 25.36 -3.39
N THR A 96 -15.77 26.70 -3.44
CA THR A 96 -16.93 27.53 -3.75
C THR A 96 -17.03 27.86 -5.24
N CYS A 97 -16.04 27.43 -6.03
CA CYS A 97 -15.95 27.66 -7.46
C CYS A 97 -17.00 26.82 -8.21
N GLN A 98 -17.75 27.46 -9.09
CA GLN A 98 -18.77 26.84 -9.95
C GLN A 98 -18.29 26.69 -11.41
N CYS A 99 -16.98 26.82 -11.69
CA CYS A 99 -16.45 26.62 -13.02
C CYS A 99 -16.61 25.14 -13.45
N ASN A 100 -16.58 24.90 -14.76
CA ASN A 100 -16.75 23.55 -15.30
C ASN A 100 -15.72 22.56 -14.78
N ALA A 101 -14.48 23.01 -14.54
CA ALA A 101 -13.42 22.18 -13.99
C ALA A 101 -13.80 21.60 -12.63
N CYS A 102 -14.32 22.42 -11.71
CA CYS A 102 -14.72 21.97 -10.37
C CYS A 102 -15.98 21.11 -10.40
N VAL A 103 -16.95 21.42 -11.24
CA VAL A 103 -18.23 20.69 -11.36
C VAL A 103 -18.01 19.28 -11.94
N ARG A 104 -17.11 19.13 -12.89
CA ARG A 104 -16.86 17.84 -13.58
C ARG A 104 -15.84 16.93 -12.91
N LEU A 105 -15.18 17.35 -11.84
CA LEU A 105 -14.25 16.52 -11.06
C LEU A 105 -14.77 15.11 -10.73
N PRO A 106 -16.04 14.92 -10.35
CA PRO A 106 -16.57 13.57 -10.05
C PRO A 106 -16.59 12.60 -11.22
N SER A 107 -16.37 13.07 -12.46
CA SER A 107 -16.23 12.19 -13.64
C SER A 107 -14.86 11.54 -13.77
N LEU A 108 -13.87 12.01 -13.00
CA LEU A 108 -12.55 11.41 -12.97
C LEU A 108 -12.53 10.16 -12.10
N ASN A 109 -11.82 9.14 -12.56
CA ASN A 109 -11.59 7.92 -11.82
C ASN A 109 -10.13 7.44 -12.05
N LEU A 110 -9.72 6.37 -11.39
CA LEU A 110 -8.37 5.85 -11.49
C LEU A 110 -8.41 4.36 -11.83
N LYS A 111 -7.56 3.95 -12.77
CA LYS A 111 -7.29 2.56 -13.09
C LYS A 111 -5.83 2.27 -12.85
N LEU A 112 -5.54 1.05 -12.40
CA LEU A 112 -4.18 0.57 -12.24
C LEU A 112 -4.02 -0.74 -13.01
N PHE A 113 -2.87 -0.93 -13.64
CA PHE A 113 -2.53 -2.09 -14.43
C PHE A 113 -1.24 -2.67 -13.91
N ALA A 114 -1.22 -3.94 -13.54
CA ALA A 114 -0.04 -4.60 -13.00
C ALA A 114 0.34 -5.84 -13.81
N HIS A 115 1.61 -5.97 -14.13
CA HIS A 115 2.17 -7.08 -14.87
C HIS A 115 3.55 -7.43 -14.29
N ASP A 116 3.85 -8.73 -14.15
CA ASP A 116 5.20 -9.20 -13.89
C ASP A 116 5.81 -9.71 -15.20
N GLY A 117 6.98 -9.18 -15.54
CA GLY A 117 7.61 -9.51 -16.80
C GLY A 117 9.04 -9.00 -16.93
N GLU A 118 9.62 -9.21 -18.10
CA GLU A 118 10.99 -8.84 -18.42
C GLU A 118 11.07 -7.45 -19.09
N PHE A 119 12.07 -6.69 -18.70
CA PHE A 119 12.38 -5.40 -19.27
C PHE A 119 13.88 -5.13 -19.29
N VAL A 120 14.28 -4.21 -20.14
CA VAL A 120 15.65 -3.69 -20.19
C VAL A 120 15.62 -2.24 -19.77
N ARG A 121 16.50 -1.84 -18.85
CA ARG A 121 16.73 -0.43 -18.54
C ARG A 121 17.81 0.11 -19.48
N GLN A 122 17.47 1.12 -20.24
CA GLN A 122 18.39 1.80 -21.14
C GLN A 122 18.38 3.31 -20.92
N ARG A 123 19.49 3.97 -21.16
CA ARG A 123 19.56 5.43 -21.11
C ARG A 123 19.47 6.01 -22.53
N ILE A 124 18.41 6.79 -22.77
CA ILE A 124 18.19 7.52 -24.01
C ILE A 124 18.15 9.02 -23.71
N ALA A 125 19.02 9.79 -24.30
CA ALA A 125 19.13 11.23 -24.07
C ALA A 125 19.22 11.62 -22.57
N GLY A 126 19.95 10.83 -21.78
CA GLY A 126 20.15 11.05 -20.35
C GLY A 126 19.00 10.59 -19.43
N ARG A 127 17.89 10.09 -19.99
CA ARG A 127 16.74 9.58 -19.23
C ARG A 127 16.75 8.05 -19.23
N GLU A 128 16.33 7.47 -18.11
CA GLU A 128 16.11 6.04 -18.00
C GLU A 128 14.78 5.67 -18.65
N GLU A 129 14.81 4.74 -19.60
CA GLU A 129 13.65 4.21 -20.29
C GLU A 129 13.60 2.70 -20.12
N LEU A 130 12.40 2.16 -19.93
CA LEU A 130 12.15 0.72 -19.96
C LEU A 130 11.75 0.29 -21.36
N ALA A 131 12.31 -0.83 -21.82
CA ALA A 131 11.99 -1.43 -23.11
C ALA A 131 11.80 -2.94 -22.97
N GLY A 132 10.91 -3.51 -23.79
CA GLY A 132 10.60 -4.95 -23.82
C GLY A 132 9.17 -5.25 -24.22
N GLY A 133 8.91 -6.50 -24.55
CA GLY A 133 7.56 -6.98 -24.90
C GLY A 133 6.56 -6.76 -23.76
N ASP A 134 7.00 -6.99 -22.52
CA ASP A 134 6.17 -6.85 -21.31
C ASP A 134 5.88 -5.38 -20.97
N VAL A 135 6.82 -4.47 -21.30
CA VAL A 135 6.55 -3.03 -21.22
C VAL A 135 5.48 -2.61 -22.23
N ILE A 136 5.51 -3.17 -23.44
CA ILE A 136 4.46 -2.94 -24.45
C ILE A 136 3.13 -3.51 -23.95
N LEU A 137 3.13 -4.71 -23.34
CA LEU A 137 1.92 -5.34 -22.82
C LEU A 137 1.24 -4.47 -21.76
N VAL A 138 1.99 -3.94 -20.78
CA VAL A 138 1.38 -3.11 -19.71
C VAL A 138 0.70 -1.86 -20.28
N HIS A 139 1.27 -1.25 -21.34
CA HIS A 139 0.61 -0.14 -22.05
C HIS A 139 -0.63 -0.59 -22.85
N ARG A 140 -0.60 -1.82 -23.40
CA ARG A 140 -1.78 -2.36 -24.11
C ARG A 140 -2.96 -2.62 -23.17
N LEU A 141 -2.70 -2.93 -21.89
CA LEU A 141 -3.74 -3.11 -20.89
C LEU A 141 -4.64 -1.85 -20.71
N LEU A 142 -4.16 -0.65 -21.07
CA LEU A 142 -5.00 0.55 -21.13
C LEU A 142 -6.21 0.40 -22.05
N LYS A 143 -6.05 -0.36 -23.15
CA LYS A 143 -7.10 -0.64 -24.15
C LYS A 143 -7.76 -1.98 -23.85
N ASN A 144 -8.48 -2.07 -22.73
CA ASN A 144 -9.16 -3.28 -22.27
C ASN A 144 -10.69 -3.14 -22.35
N THR A 145 -11.38 -4.27 -22.20
CA THR A 145 -12.84 -4.35 -22.27
C THR A 145 -13.52 -4.40 -20.91
N VAL A 146 -12.76 -4.37 -19.80
CA VAL A 146 -13.22 -4.57 -18.42
C VAL A 146 -14.32 -3.59 -18.02
N ALA A 147 -14.17 -2.29 -18.35
CA ALA A 147 -15.17 -1.28 -18.01
C ALA A 147 -16.56 -1.66 -18.55
N LYS A 148 -16.62 -2.17 -19.78
CA LYS A 148 -17.86 -2.60 -20.43
C LYS A 148 -18.31 -3.98 -19.90
N ALA A 149 -17.40 -4.93 -19.77
CA ALA A 149 -17.73 -6.30 -19.37
C ALA A 149 -18.24 -6.40 -17.93
N PHE A 150 -17.74 -5.55 -17.03
CA PHE A 150 -18.02 -5.62 -15.61
C PHE A 150 -18.79 -4.40 -15.08
N ASN A 151 -19.08 -3.41 -15.92
CA ASN A 151 -19.70 -2.12 -15.54
C ASN A 151 -18.92 -1.43 -14.40
N LEU A 152 -17.60 -1.31 -14.55
CA LEU A 152 -16.68 -0.71 -13.58
C LEU A 152 -15.91 0.44 -14.23
N GLN A 153 -15.74 1.55 -13.51
CA GLN A 153 -14.90 2.67 -13.94
C GLN A 153 -13.57 2.70 -13.19
N GLY A 154 -13.53 2.22 -11.93
CA GLY A 154 -12.37 2.14 -11.08
C GLY A 154 -12.00 0.69 -10.73
N TYR A 155 -10.85 0.22 -11.22
CA TYR A 155 -10.36 -1.14 -10.99
C TYR A 155 -8.84 -1.23 -11.13
N ALA A 156 -8.26 -2.27 -10.53
CA ALA A 156 -6.94 -2.71 -10.93
C ALA A 156 -7.06 -3.97 -11.79
N LEU A 157 -6.26 -4.04 -12.86
CA LEU A 157 -6.18 -5.17 -13.77
C LEU A 157 -4.80 -5.81 -13.63
N LEU A 158 -4.77 -7.02 -13.09
CA LEU A 158 -3.54 -7.78 -12.87
C LEU A 158 -3.45 -8.88 -13.92
N THR A 159 -2.33 -9.03 -14.61
CA THR A 159 -2.13 -10.18 -15.50
C THR A 159 -1.96 -11.46 -14.69
N ALA A 160 -2.23 -12.62 -15.31
CA ALA A 160 -1.96 -13.91 -14.67
C ALA A 160 -0.50 -14.02 -14.23
N ALA A 161 0.45 -13.53 -15.05
CA ALA A 161 1.86 -13.49 -14.68
C ALA A 161 2.13 -12.71 -13.38
N CYS A 162 1.43 -11.59 -13.17
CA CYS A 162 1.55 -10.81 -11.94
C CYS A 162 0.93 -11.55 -10.73
N VAL A 163 -0.25 -12.18 -10.91
CA VAL A 163 -0.93 -12.94 -9.85
C VAL A 163 -0.07 -14.14 -9.42
N ASP A 164 0.50 -14.85 -10.39
CA ASP A 164 1.33 -16.03 -10.15
C ASP A 164 2.67 -15.66 -9.48
N ALA A 165 3.37 -14.66 -10.03
CA ALA A 165 4.67 -14.21 -9.50
C ALA A 165 4.60 -13.68 -8.07
N LEU A 166 3.49 -13.02 -7.72
CA LEU A 166 3.26 -12.45 -6.39
C LEU A 166 2.46 -13.38 -5.46
N ALA A 167 2.23 -14.62 -5.88
CA ALA A 167 1.50 -15.65 -5.13
C ALA A 167 0.16 -15.14 -4.55
N LEU A 168 -0.60 -14.38 -5.36
CA LEU A 168 -1.89 -13.84 -4.94
C LEU A 168 -2.97 -14.93 -5.03
N ASP A 169 -3.71 -15.13 -3.95
CA ASP A 169 -4.90 -16.00 -3.97
C ASP A 169 -6.08 -15.25 -4.61
N ALA A 170 -6.26 -15.47 -5.91
CA ALA A 170 -7.30 -14.80 -6.70
C ALA A 170 -8.71 -15.05 -6.15
N ALA A 171 -8.98 -16.28 -5.65
CA ALA A 171 -10.28 -16.64 -5.11
C ALA A 171 -10.56 -15.97 -3.77
N ALA A 172 -9.62 -16.03 -2.83
CA ALA A 172 -9.74 -15.36 -1.52
C ALA A 172 -9.84 -13.83 -1.64
N LEU A 173 -9.13 -13.24 -2.62
CA LEU A 173 -9.19 -11.81 -2.92
C LEU A 173 -10.46 -11.39 -3.68
N GLY A 174 -11.27 -12.33 -4.15
CA GLY A 174 -12.44 -12.06 -4.97
C GLY A 174 -12.11 -11.45 -6.33
N LEU A 175 -10.92 -11.76 -6.86
CA LEU A 175 -10.53 -11.32 -8.21
C LEU A 175 -11.37 -12.03 -9.26
N ARG A 176 -11.81 -11.29 -10.26
CA ARG A 176 -12.64 -11.83 -11.35
C ARG A 176 -11.79 -12.06 -12.58
N GLU A 177 -11.67 -13.31 -13.01
CA GLU A 177 -10.91 -13.67 -14.21
C GLU A 177 -11.58 -13.12 -15.46
N HIS A 178 -10.75 -12.66 -16.41
CA HIS A 178 -11.14 -12.17 -17.71
C HIS A 178 -10.04 -12.44 -18.73
N THR A 179 -10.36 -12.41 -20.01
CA THR A 179 -9.41 -12.57 -21.10
C THR A 179 -9.50 -11.39 -22.05
N GLU A 180 -8.39 -10.75 -22.26
CA GLU A 180 -8.24 -9.68 -23.25
C GLU A 180 -7.54 -10.21 -24.51
N GLN A 181 -7.84 -9.61 -25.65
CA GLN A 181 -7.24 -9.94 -26.93
C GLN A 181 -6.53 -8.73 -27.50
N TYR A 182 -5.22 -8.82 -27.71
CA TYR A 182 -4.45 -7.72 -28.29
C TYR A 182 -3.79 -8.16 -29.60
N GLU A 183 -3.78 -7.26 -30.58
CA GLU A 183 -3.07 -7.45 -31.83
C GLU A 183 -1.57 -7.64 -31.57
N HIS A 184 -0.96 -8.61 -32.23
CA HIS A 184 0.45 -9.02 -32.09
C HIS A 184 0.89 -9.61 -30.75
N ILE A 185 0.02 -9.62 -29.73
CA ILE A 185 0.31 -10.21 -28.41
C ILE A 185 -0.51 -11.49 -28.21
N GLY A 186 -1.73 -11.51 -28.75
CA GLY A 186 -2.66 -12.63 -28.60
C GLY A 186 -3.55 -12.48 -27.36
N GLN A 187 -3.95 -13.63 -26.80
CA GLN A 187 -4.80 -13.70 -25.63
C GLN A 187 -3.97 -13.46 -24.34
N VAL A 188 -4.47 -12.58 -23.49
CA VAL A 188 -3.89 -12.27 -22.19
C VAL A 188 -4.92 -12.54 -21.10
N ARG A 189 -4.64 -13.51 -20.25
CA ARG A 189 -5.44 -13.81 -19.07
C ARG A 189 -5.15 -12.76 -17.99
N VAL A 190 -6.22 -12.14 -17.48
CA VAL A 190 -6.16 -11.05 -16.52
C VAL A 190 -7.15 -11.26 -15.38
N PHE A 191 -6.92 -10.59 -14.26
CA PHE A 191 -7.76 -10.62 -13.08
C PHE A 191 -8.17 -9.19 -12.72
N VAL A 192 -9.47 -8.99 -12.54
CA VAL A 192 -10.07 -7.68 -12.21
C VAL A 192 -10.22 -7.55 -10.70
N TYR A 193 -9.56 -6.57 -10.11
CA TYR A 193 -9.71 -6.18 -8.72
C TYR A 193 -10.60 -4.95 -8.63
N ASN A 194 -11.79 -5.10 -8.06
CA ASN A 194 -12.82 -4.06 -8.00
C ASN A 194 -12.50 -2.99 -6.95
N LEU A 195 -11.88 -1.89 -7.36
CA LEU A 195 -11.49 -0.79 -6.47
C LEU A 195 -12.68 0.06 -6.00
N GLU A 196 -13.77 0.11 -6.78
CA GLU A 196 -15.01 0.80 -6.36
C GLU A 196 -15.64 0.11 -5.15
N ALA A 197 -15.73 -1.22 -5.18
CA ALA A 197 -16.22 -2.00 -4.04
C ALA A 197 -15.30 -1.82 -2.82
N ARG A 198 -13.98 -1.85 -3.02
CA ARG A 198 -12.99 -1.59 -1.97
C ARG A 198 -13.16 -0.21 -1.33
N TRP A 199 -13.36 0.81 -2.16
CA TRP A 199 -13.61 2.16 -1.67
C TRP A 199 -14.92 2.28 -0.90
N ALA A 200 -16.00 1.64 -1.38
CA ALA A 200 -17.28 1.61 -0.67
C ALA A 200 -17.18 0.94 0.70
N GLU A 201 -16.40 -0.13 0.82
CA GLU A 201 -16.09 -0.77 2.11
C GLU A 201 -15.27 0.15 3.02
N GLU A 202 -14.22 0.77 2.46
CA GLU A 202 -13.36 1.71 3.19
C GLU A 202 -14.15 2.89 3.77
N GLN A 203 -15.11 3.43 3.02
CA GLN A 203 -15.97 4.53 3.49
C GLN A 203 -16.90 4.14 4.64
N LYS A 204 -17.36 2.88 4.68
CA LYS A 204 -18.22 2.37 5.75
C LYS A 204 -17.44 2.02 7.01
N ARG A 205 -16.13 1.86 6.92
CA ARG A 205 -15.28 1.38 8.02
C ARG A 205 -15.18 2.43 9.13
N ARG A 206 -15.52 2.04 10.35
CA ARG A 206 -15.26 2.85 11.53
C ARG A 206 -13.76 2.88 11.82
N ARG A 207 -13.19 4.05 11.95
CA ARG A 207 -11.79 4.19 12.33
C ARG A 207 -11.54 3.86 13.79
N VAL A 208 -10.49 3.08 14.03
CA VAL A 208 -9.96 2.78 15.35
C VAL A 208 -8.54 3.32 15.41
N TYR A 209 -8.41 4.58 15.80
CA TYR A 209 -7.14 5.30 15.85
C TYR A 209 -6.99 6.00 17.19
N ILE A 210 -5.89 5.72 17.89
CA ILE A 210 -5.55 6.35 19.16
C ILE A 210 -4.71 7.60 18.84
N ALA A 211 -5.36 8.75 18.92
CA ALA A 211 -4.72 10.03 18.61
C ALA A 211 -3.61 10.39 19.63
N PRO A 212 -2.67 11.26 19.26
CA PRO A 212 -1.66 11.79 20.17
C PRO A 212 -2.27 12.28 21.51
N GLY A 213 -1.65 11.90 22.62
CA GLY A 213 -2.13 12.21 23.97
C GLY A 213 -3.43 11.50 24.42
N LYS A 214 -3.96 10.55 23.64
CA LYS A 214 -5.16 9.75 24.00
C LYS A 214 -4.84 8.30 24.42
N GLY A 215 -3.60 7.89 24.31
CA GLY A 215 -3.07 6.63 24.83
C GLY A 215 -2.73 6.69 26.32
N ASN A 216 -2.38 5.55 26.89
CA ASN A 216 -1.85 5.45 28.25
C ASN A 216 -0.32 5.63 28.32
N ALA A 217 0.32 5.54 27.18
CA ALA A 217 1.73 5.89 26.93
C ALA A 217 1.90 6.29 25.46
N GLU A 218 3.06 6.86 25.14
CA GLU A 218 3.48 7.15 23.79
C GLU A 218 4.99 6.97 23.70
N TRP A 219 5.46 6.16 22.74
CA TRP A 219 6.87 5.95 22.47
C TRP A 219 7.14 6.12 20.98
N SER A 220 8.25 6.74 20.65
CA SER A 220 8.64 6.98 19.26
C SER A 220 10.04 6.46 19.00
N PHE A 221 10.22 5.83 17.83
CA PHE A 221 11.47 5.23 17.37
C PHE A 221 11.73 5.70 15.94
N ASP A 222 12.96 6.12 15.65
CA ASP A 222 13.37 6.49 14.31
C ASP A 222 14.06 5.28 13.65
N VAL A 223 13.52 4.83 12.51
CA VAL A 223 13.99 3.67 11.74
C VAL A 223 14.57 4.16 10.41
N PRO A 224 15.79 3.77 9.99
CA PRO A 224 16.49 4.31 8.82
C PRO A 224 15.98 3.69 7.51
N ALA A 225 14.70 3.89 7.20
CA ALA A 225 14.06 3.45 5.98
C ALA A 225 12.78 4.26 5.70
N THR A 226 12.25 4.11 4.49
CA THR A 226 10.96 4.71 4.10
C THR A 226 9.79 4.03 4.81
N PRO A 227 8.63 4.71 4.95
CA PRO A 227 7.44 4.13 5.59
C PRO A 227 6.99 2.80 4.96
N ALA A 228 7.15 2.61 3.66
CA ALA A 228 6.78 1.37 3.00
C ALA A 228 7.67 0.20 3.42
N VAL A 229 8.98 0.41 3.53
CA VAL A 229 9.91 -0.61 4.01
C VAL A 229 9.63 -0.94 5.47
N VAL A 230 9.51 0.06 6.34
CA VAL A 230 9.19 -0.15 7.76
C VAL A 230 7.86 -0.85 7.94
N TRP A 231 6.84 -0.45 7.16
CA TRP A 231 5.53 -1.09 7.14
C TRP A 231 5.61 -2.59 6.86
N GLU A 232 6.40 -2.97 5.85
CA GLU A 232 6.57 -4.37 5.48
C GLU A 232 7.20 -5.17 6.60
N TYR A 233 8.23 -4.64 7.28
CA TYR A 233 8.82 -5.31 8.44
C TYR A 233 7.84 -5.46 9.60
N LEU A 234 7.04 -4.45 9.88
CA LEU A 234 6.07 -4.47 10.99
C LEU A 234 4.86 -5.37 10.74
N THR A 235 4.54 -5.67 9.47
CA THR A 235 3.28 -6.35 9.12
C THR A 235 3.47 -7.71 8.44
N SER A 236 4.66 -8.03 7.95
CA SER A 236 4.98 -9.32 7.34
C SER A 236 5.32 -10.37 8.40
N PRO A 237 4.70 -11.57 8.37
CA PRO A 237 4.99 -12.66 9.29
C PRO A 237 6.46 -13.03 9.34
N THR A 238 7.09 -13.19 8.17
CA THR A 238 8.48 -13.60 8.06
C THR A 238 9.45 -12.53 8.55
N LYS A 239 9.17 -11.25 8.28
CA LYS A 239 10.04 -10.14 8.68
C LYS A 239 9.91 -9.80 10.16
N ARG A 240 8.73 -9.96 10.76
CA ARG A 240 8.56 -9.77 12.22
C ARG A 240 9.41 -10.72 13.05
N LEU A 241 9.69 -11.93 12.56
CA LEU A 241 10.58 -12.88 13.22
C LEU A 241 12.02 -12.39 13.35
N LEU A 242 12.46 -11.50 12.48
CA LEU A 242 13.85 -11.04 12.44
C LEU A 242 14.21 -10.07 13.57
N PHE A 243 13.23 -9.34 14.09
CA PHE A 243 13.52 -8.25 15.04
C PHE A 243 12.74 -8.31 16.35
N THR A 244 11.60 -9.03 16.43
CA THR A 244 10.78 -9.08 17.65
C THR A 244 11.46 -9.92 18.73
N PRO A 245 11.76 -9.35 19.94
CA PRO A 245 12.41 -10.09 21.01
C PRO A 245 11.57 -11.26 21.51
N GLY A 246 12.20 -12.41 21.71
CA GLY A 246 11.60 -13.58 22.32
C GLY A 246 10.51 -14.28 21.47
N ILE A 247 10.28 -13.81 20.23
CA ILE A 247 9.36 -14.50 19.33
C ILE A 247 10.02 -15.77 18.78
N THR A 248 9.29 -16.89 18.82
CA THR A 248 9.76 -18.19 18.32
C THR A 248 8.99 -18.68 17.10
N GLY A 249 7.82 -18.05 16.80
CA GLY A 249 7.01 -18.33 15.64
C GLY A 249 5.99 -17.22 15.42
N PHE A 250 5.58 -17.04 14.17
CA PHE A 250 4.57 -16.08 13.79
C PHE A 250 3.72 -16.66 12.67
N ASP A 251 2.42 -16.71 12.88
CA ASP A 251 1.46 -17.13 11.88
C ASP A 251 0.37 -16.08 11.72
N GLN A 252 -0.27 -16.03 10.55
CA GLN A 252 -1.21 -14.98 10.22
C GLN A 252 -2.46 -15.53 9.53
N GLU A 253 -3.61 -15.29 10.11
CA GLU A 253 -4.90 -15.53 9.48
C GLU A 253 -5.40 -14.25 8.79
N ASN A 254 -5.56 -14.30 7.48
CA ASN A 254 -5.96 -13.16 6.67
C ASN A 254 -7.36 -13.35 6.06
N PRO A 255 -8.42 -12.79 6.65
CA PRO A 255 -9.74 -12.80 6.05
C PRO A 255 -9.72 -12.15 4.67
N GLY A 256 -10.30 -12.84 3.66
CA GLY A 256 -10.30 -12.34 2.29
C GLY A 256 -8.93 -12.33 1.61
N GLY A 257 -7.99 -13.17 2.07
CA GLY A 257 -6.71 -13.43 1.39
C GLY A 257 -5.69 -12.28 1.44
N ARG A 258 -5.93 -11.25 2.27
CA ARG A 258 -5.01 -10.12 2.38
C ARG A 258 -4.90 -9.61 3.81
N ARG A 259 -3.78 -8.97 4.14
CA ARG A 259 -3.61 -8.24 5.42
C ARG A 259 -4.58 -7.07 5.49
N GLY A 260 -5.08 -6.80 6.68
CA GLY A 260 -6.00 -5.69 6.95
C GLY A 260 -6.86 -5.92 8.17
N PRO A 261 -7.91 -5.14 8.39
CA PRO A 261 -8.80 -5.32 9.54
C PRO A 261 -9.44 -6.71 9.57
N GLY A 262 -9.40 -7.31 10.75
CA GLY A 262 -9.80 -8.71 10.98
C GLY A 262 -8.67 -9.72 10.82
N THR A 263 -7.49 -9.33 10.31
CA THR A 263 -6.28 -10.16 10.37
C THR A 263 -5.96 -10.51 11.81
N LYS A 264 -5.64 -11.76 12.07
CA LYS A 264 -5.15 -12.25 13.36
C LYS A 264 -3.72 -12.69 13.23
N ASN A 265 -2.85 -12.12 14.02
CA ASN A 265 -1.46 -12.49 14.14
C ASN A 265 -1.28 -13.38 15.35
N HIS A 266 -0.73 -14.57 15.18
CA HIS A 266 -0.41 -15.52 16.23
C HIS A 266 1.08 -15.47 16.51
N CYS A 267 1.46 -14.73 17.56
CA CYS A 267 2.86 -14.55 17.95
C CYS A 267 3.21 -15.58 19.03
N ALA A 268 4.05 -16.56 18.72
CA ALA A 268 4.51 -17.56 19.68
C ALA A 268 5.73 -17.04 20.45
N HIS A 269 5.68 -17.14 21.79
CA HIS A 269 6.75 -16.77 22.71
C HIS A 269 7.04 -17.98 23.64
N GLY A 270 7.82 -18.92 23.12
CA GLY A 270 8.03 -20.21 23.81
C GLY A 270 6.75 -21.04 23.82
N GLN A 271 6.16 -21.26 25.02
CA GLN A 271 4.87 -21.99 25.18
C GLN A 271 3.65 -21.08 25.11
N ASP A 272 3.81 -19.76 25.18
CA ASP A 272 2.73 -18.80 25.16
C ASP A 272 2.46 -18.30 23.74
N VAL A 273 1.18 -18.06 23.43
CA VAL A 273 0.76 -17.46 22.16
C VAL A 273 0.00 -16.17 22.44
N ILE A 274 0.48 -15.07 21.90
CA ILE A 274 -0.23 -13.80 21.90
C ILE A 274 -0.95 -13.65 20.57
N VAL A 275 -2.27 -13.46 20.62
CA VAL A 275 -3.06 -13.17 19.42
C VAL A 275 -3.29 -11.67 19.32
N GLU A 276 -2.83 -11.09 18.23
CA GLU A 276 -3.09 -9.70 17.87
C GLU A 276 -4.16 -9.65 16.78
N GLU A 277 -5.28 -8.98 17.03
CA GLU A 277 -6.32 -8.70 16.03
C GLU A 277 -6.13 -7.31 15.44
N VAL A 278 -6.04 -7.20 14.13
CA VAL A 278 -5.98 -5.91 13.43
C VAL A 278 -7.37 -5.28 13.40
N LEU A 279 -7.52 -4.10 14.01
CA LEU A 279 -8.79 -3.36 14.12
C LEU A 279 -8.94 -2.30 13.02
N ASP A 280 -7.85 -1.63 12.66
CA ASP A 280 -7.80 -0.61 11.61
C ASP A 280 -6.49 -0.69 10.85
N TRP A 281 -6.53 -0.28 9.58
CA TRP A 281 -5.44 -0.46 8.65
C TRP A 281 -5.42 0.66 7.62
N ARG A 282 -4.38 1.47 7.67
CA ARG A 282 -4.05 2.46 6.64
C ARG A 282 -2.65 2.21 6.14
N PRO A 283 -2.49 1.58 5.01
CA PRO A 283 -1.18 1.21 4.49
C PRO A 283 -0.20 2.39 4.49
N PHE A 284 0.98 2.14 5.07
CA PHE A 284 2.10 3.06 5.21
C PHE A 284 1.86 4.31 6.08
N ASP A 285 0.66 4.44 6.69
CA ASP A 285 0.32 5.51 7.61
C ASP A 285 0.20 5.00 9.05
N TYR A 286 -0.72 4.06 9.30
CA TYR A 286 -0.88 3.42 10.61
C TYR A 286 -1.67 2.12 10.53
N PHE A 287 -1.51 1.29 11.55
CA PHE A 287 -2.45 0.22 11.88
C PHE A 287 -2.74 0.23 13.37
N THR A 288 -3.91 -0.29 13.76
CA THR A 288 -4.29 -0.48 15.16
C THR A 288 -4.59 -1.94 15.40
N VAL A 289 -3.97 -2.49 16.44
CA VAL A 289 -4.18 -3.87 16.88
C VAL A 289 -4.81 -3.94 18.26
N ARG A 290 -5.45 -5.06 18.54
CA ARG A 290 -5.89 -5.46 19.89
C ARG A 290 -5.21 -6.76 20.26
N PHE A 291 -4.65 -6.81 21.45
CA PHE A 291 -4.07 -8.02 22.04
C PHE A 291 -4.36 -8.07 23.54
N VAL A 292 -4.12 -9.21 24.19
CA VAL A 292 -4.36 -9.39 25.62
C VAL A 292 -3.03 -9.53 26.33
N VAL A 293 -2.83 -8.74 27.38
CA VAL A 293 -1.66 -8.83 28.26
C VAL A 293 -2.12 -8.91 29.70
N MET A 294 -1.61 -9.91 30.45
CA MET A 294 -2.00 -10.17 31.84
C MET A 294 -3.52 -10.25 32.04
N GLY A 295 -4.24 -10.79 31.04
CA GLY A 295 -5.70 -10.93 31.06
C GLY A 295 -6.49 -9.66 30.70
N PHE A 296 -5.84 -8.56 30.33
CA PHE A 296 -6.51 -7.30 29.94
C PHE A 296 -6.29 -6.98 28.47
N PRO A 297 -7.34 -6.53 27.75
CA PRO A 297 -7.20 -6.08 26.38
C PRO A 297 -6.45 -4.75 26.33
N VAL A 298 -5.48 -4.69 25.42
CA VAL A 298 -4.74 -3.49 25.03
C VAL A 298 -5.06 -3.22 23.55
N GLU A 299 -5.46 -2.01 23.22
CA GLU A 299 -5.50 -1.52 21.85
C GLU A 299 -4.25 -0.66 21.63
N GLU A 300 -3.55 -0.86 20.54
CA GLU A 300 -2.36 -0.09 20.23
C GLU A 300 -2.39 0.40 18.77
N THR A 301 -2.22 1.70 18.61
CA THR A 301 -1.96 2.29 17.29
C THR A 301 -0.45 2.40 17.08
N CYS A 302 0.01 1.81 15.98
CA CYS A 302 1.35 1.96 15.44
C CYS A 302 1.27 2.93 14.25
N GLU A 303 1.78 4.15 14.39
CA GLU A 303 1.76 5.20 13.38
C GLU A 303 3.15 5.39 12.77
N LEU A 304 3.20 5.55 11.44
CA LEU A 304 4.42 5.78 10.68
C LEU A 304 4.39 7.18 10.08
N THR A 305 5.41 7.97 10.34
CA THR A 305 5.56 9.32 9.78
C THR A 305 6.93 9.45 9.12
N ALA A 306 6.94 9.83 7.83
CA ALA A 306 8.20 10.11 7.14
C ALA A 306 8.89 11.35 7.75
N ALA A 307 10.19 11.24 8.03
CA ALA A 307 11.01 12.31 8.60
C ALA A 307 12.39 12.33 7.90
N GLY A 308 12.44 12.88 6.67
CA GLY A 308 13.62 12.82 5.82
C GLY A 308 13.90 11.38 5.36
N ASP A 309 15.10 10.89 5.63
CA ASP A 309 15.54 9.53 5.25
C ASP A 309 15.16 8.45 6.28
N VAL A 310 14.44 8.84 7.33
CA VAL A 310 13.98 7.91 8.37
C VAL A 310 12.46 7.92 8.46
N THR A 311 11.92 6.85 9.02
CA THR A 311 10.52 6.78 9.43
C THR A 311 10.44 6.84 10.95
N ARG A 312 9.70 7.80 11.47
CA ARG A 312 9.30 7.82 12.87
C ARG A 312 8.12 6.91 13.08
N VAL A 313 8.32 5.87 13.88
CA VAL A 313 7.27 4.94 14.31
C VAL A 313 6.84 5.34 15.71
N THR A 314 5.54 5.62 15.89
CA THR A 314 4.99 6.01 17.19
C THR A 314 3.96 4.98 17.65
N LEU A 315 4.20 4.39 18.82
CA LEU A 315 3.29 3.43 19.46
C LEU A 315 2.45 4.14 20.51
N ARG A 316 1.13 3.93 20.47
CA ARG A 316 0.16 4.48 21.43
C ARG A 316 -0.74 3.38 21.95
N PRO A 317 -0.36 2.70 23.04
CA PRO A 317 -1.22 1.72 23.71
C PRO A 317 -2.32 2.42 24.51
N LYS A 318 -3.49 1.78 24.52
CA LYS A 318 -4.66 2.19 25.29
C LYS A 318 -5.27 0.98 25.99
N ILE A 319 -5.40 1.06 27.30
CA ILE A 319 -6.00 0.02 28.15
C ILE A 319 -7.42 0.38 28.57
N SER A 320 -8.16 -0.60 29.08
CA SER A 320 -9.46 -0.35 29.68
C SER A 320 -9.35 0.61 30.89
N ARG A 321 -10.45 1.32 31.20
CA ARG A 321 -10.49 2.27 32.31
C ARG A 321 -10.67 1.60 33.68
N SER A 322 -10.74 0.27 33.76
CA SER A 322 -10.89 -0.44 35.04
C SER A 322 -9.68 -0.23 35.95
N LYS A 323 -9.90 -0.26 37.26
CA LYS A 323 -8.82 -0.12 38.25
C LYS A 323 -7.77 -1.21 38.07
N GLN A 324 -8.22 -2.47 37.91
CA GLN A 324 -7.35 -3.64 37.77
C GLN A 324 -6.45 -3.51 36.51
N ALA A 325 -7.03 -3.08 35.37
CA ALA A 325 -6.23 -2.90 34.15
C ALA A 325 -5.16 -1.80 34.31
N ARG A 326 -5.49 -0.71 35.00
CA ARG A 326 -4.51 0.36 35.28
C ARG A 326 -3.39 -0.10 36.20
N GLU A 327 -3.71 -0.90 37.23
CA GLU A 327 -2.71 -1.46 38.16
C GLU A 327 -1.81 -2.48 37.44
N ALA A 328 -2.38 -3.34 36.59
CA ALA A 328 -1.61 -4.27 35.75
C ALA A 328 -0.69 -3.50 34.79
N TRP A 329 -1.20 -2.48 34.11
CA TRP A 329 -0.43 -1.65 33.21
C TRP A 329 0.74 -0.94 33.93
N ALA A 330 0.51 -0.38 35.10
CA ALA A 330 1.56 0.27 35.89
C ALA A 330 2.73 -0.66 36.20
N LYS A 331 2.47 -1.96 36.39
CA LYS A 331 3.49 -2.99 36.66
C LYS A 331 4.28 -3.41 35.44
N MET A 332 3.68 -3.35 34.25
CA MET A 332 4.29 -3.88 33.02
C MET A 332 4.79 -2.81 32.06
N ARG A 333 4.37 -1.56 32.20
CA ARG A 333 4.64 -0.49 31.24
C ARG A 333 6.14 -0.32 30.92
N ASP A 334 6.98 -0.36 31.95
CA ASP A 334 8.41 -0.14 31.76
C ASP A 334 9.10 -1.36 31.12
N MET A 335 8.64 -2.57 31.45
CA MET A 335 9.08 -3.80 30.77
C MET A 335 8.65 -3.77 29.30
N TYR A 336 7.40 -3.40 29.02
CA TYR A 336 6.89 -3.28 27.65
C TYR A 336 7.68 -2.24 26.85
N ALA A 337 7.95 -1.07 27.44
CA ALA A 337 8.78 -0.04 26.84
C ALA A 337 10.20 -0.56 26.49
N GLY A 338 10.80 -1.33 27.39
CA GLY A 338 12.10 -1.95 27.18
C GLY A 338 12.11 -2.95 26.02
N LEU A 339 11.07 -3.79 25.93
CA LEU A 339 10.90 -4.75 24.82
C LEU A 339 10.73 -4.03 23.48
N GLN A 340 9.95 -2.92 23.43
CA GLN A 340 9.79 -2.13 22.22
C GLN A 340 11.12 -1.44 21.83
N GLN A 341 11.84 -0.88 22.78
CA GLN A 341 13.15 -0.28 22.50
C GLN A 341 14.14 -1.30 21.92
N GLU A 342 14.17 -2.52 22.45
CA GLU A 342 14.99 -3.60 21.91
C GLU A 342 14.54 -4.00 20.51
N ALA A 343 13.21 -4.18 20.28
CA ALA A 343 12.64 -4.52 18.99
C ALA A 343 13.01 -3.51 17.90
N PHE A 344 12.83 -2.22 18.17
CA PHE A 344 13.13 -1.17 17.18
C PHE A 344 14.63 -0.96 16.96
N SER A 345 15.46 -1.22 17.97
CA SER A 345 16.91 -1.25 17.79
C SER A 345 17.35 -2.39 16.86
N ARG A 346 16.79 -3.59 17.04
CA ARG A 346 17.03 -4.75 16.16
C ARG A 346 16.48 -4.50 14.75
N LEU A 347 15.29 -3.93 14.64
CA LEU A 347 14.68 -3.57 13.35
C LEU A 347 15.59 -2.64 12.54
N SER A 348 16.12 -1.60 13.18
CA SER A 348 17.04 -0.67 12.52
C SER A 348 18.32 -1.36 12.05
N ALA A 349 18.88 -2.29 12.83
CA ALA A 349 20.05 -3.07 12.45
C ALA A 349 19.77 -3.97 11.24
N VAL A 350 18.68 -4.76 11.28
CA VAL A 350 18.30 -5.66 10.18
C VAL A 350 18.08 -4.89 8.88
N ILE A 351 17.36 -3.78 8.92
CA ILE A 351 17.12 -2.96 7.72
C ILE A 351 18.42 -2.38 7.16
N THR A 352 19.35 -1.97 8.03
CA THR A 352 20.65 -1.45 7.59
C THR A 352 21.48 -2.53 6.89
N GLU A 353 21.47 -3.75 7.42
CA GLU A 353 22.15 -4.91 6.83
C GLU A 353 21.54 -5.28 5.46
N ASP A 354 20.22 -5.36 5.37
CA ASP A 354 19.53 -5.66 4.12
C ASP A 354 19.79 -4.61 3.03
N ASN A 355 19.82 -3.32 3.41
CA ASN A 355 20.17 -2.24 2.49
C ASN A 355 21.62 -2.31 2.00
N ALA A 356 22.55 -2.71 2.84
CA ALA A 356 23.97 -2.89 2.47
C ALA A 356 24.15 -4.04 1.48
N LEU A 357 23.38 -5.13 1.64
CA LEU A 357 23.40 -6.27 0.72
C LEU A 357 22.75 -5.96 -0.64
N ALA A 358 21.75 -5.09 -0.65
CA ALA A 358 21.05 -4.68 -1.88
C ALA A 358 21.83 -3.65 -2.73
N ASN A 359 22.84 -2.97 -2.14
CA ASN A 359 23.68 -1.95 -2.80
C ASN A 359 25.18 -2.24 -2.49
N PRO A 360 25.77 -3.32 -3.03
CA PRO A 360 27.15 -3.71 -2.81
C PRO A 360 28.14 -2.76 -3.48
#